data_78c76c26dd2c374ad910faf268697a6e
#
_entry.id   78c76c26dd2c374ad910faf268697a6e
#
_cell.length_a   1.000
_cell.length_b   1.000
_cell.length_c   1.000
_cell.angle_alpha   90.00
_cell.angle_beta   90.00
_cell.angle_gamma   90.00
#
_symmetry.space_group_name_H-M   'P 1'
#
loop_
_entity.id
_entity.type
_entity.pdbx_description
1 polymer ?
#
loop_
_entity_poly.entity_id
_entity_poly.type
_entity_poly.pdbx_seq_one_letter_code
_entity_poly.pdbx_strand_id
1 'polypeptide(L)'
;KDRPSCEISTTINLGGEPWPIFIDGTGADSVIDEYKNIHKPNAPKGTKVLLEVGDMLVYSGCELEHWREPFEGTTCGQVFLHYNHLNGPFAEKNRFDRRPMLGVPPIRNT
;
A
#
# COMPACT_ATOMS: atom_id res chain seq x y z
N LYS A 1 2.49 -6.55 -1.95
CA LYS A 1 2.40 -6.73 -0.49
C LYS A 1 3.35 -5.80 0.22
N ASP A 2 2.95 -5.35 1.38
CA ASP A 2 3.75 -4.47 2.22
C ASP A 2 4.48 -5.24 3.32
N ARG A 3 5.30 -4.53 4.08
CA ARG A 3 6.01 -5.05 5.25
C ARG A 3 5.06 -5.31 6.42
N PRO A 4 5.46 -6.10 7.44
CA PRO A 4 4.59 -6.45 8.58
C PRO A 4 4.03 -5.27 9.37
N SER A 5 4.67 -4.09 9.36
CA SER A 5 4.11 -2.89 9.97
C SER A 5 2.82 -2.41 9.30
N CYS A 6 2.52 -2.91 8.12
CA CYS A 6 1.31 -2.62 7.35
C CYS A 6 0.30 -3.77 7.43
N GLU A 7 0.27 -4.50 8.54
CA GLU A 7 -0.63 -5.63 8.74
C GLU A 7 -2.09 -5.26 8.48
N ILE A 8 -2.52 -4.15 9.05
CA ILE A 8 -3.84 -3.56 8.79
C ILE A 8 -3.60 -2.22 8.13
N SER A 9 -3.90 -2.14 6.86
CA SER A 9 -3.68 -0.94 6.06
C SER A 9 -4.98 -0.27 5.70
N THR A 10 -4.94 1.04 5.61
CA THR A 10 -6.07 1.83 5.15
C THR A 10 -5.61 2.82 4.09
N THR A 11 -6.51 3.12 3.16
CA THR A 11 -6.35 4.23 2.24
C THR A 11 -7.65 5.03 2.20
N ILE A 12 -7.55 6.34 2.33
CA ILE A 12 -8.68 7.25 2.37
C ILE A 12 -8.53 8.26 1.23
N ASN A 13 -9.59 8.40 0.43
CA ASN A 13 -9.62 9.44 -0.59
C ASN A 13 -10.00 10.78 0.06
N LEU A 14 -9.09 11.76 0.00
CA LEU A 14 -9.31 13.10 0.55
C LEU A 14 -9.84 14.09 -0.50
N GLY A 15 -9.69 13.78 -1.78
CA GLY A 15 -10.12 14.66 -2.85
C GLY A 15 -9.29 14.54 -4.12
N GLY A 16 -9.62 15.35 -5.11
CA GLY A 16 -8.98 15.33 -6.41
C GLY A 16 -9.59 14.33 -7.37
N GLU A 17 -8.85 14.00 -8.41
CA GLU A 17 -9.28 13.06 -9.42
C GLU A 17 -9.16 11.61 -8.92
N PRO A 18 -10.06 10.71 -9.33
CA PRO A 18 -10.05 9.34 -8.85
C PRO A 18 -8.79 8.58 -9.29
N TRP A 19 -8.25 7.81 -8.36
CA TRP A 19 -7.11 6.92 -8.62
C TRP A 19 -7.41 5.55 -8.05
N PRO A 20 -7.89 4.62 -8.87
CA PRO A 20 -8.27 3.29 -8.38
C PRO A 20 -7.12 2.52 -7.77
N ILE A 21 -7.43 1.73 -6.75
CA ILE A 21 -6.53 0.72 -6.19
C ILE A 21 -7.03 -0.67 -6.60
N PHE A 22 -6.10 -1.55 -6.93
CA PHE A 22 -6.40 -2.95 -7.25
C PHE A 22 -5.95 -3.84 -6.11
N ILE A 23 -6.80 -4.78 -5.72
CA ILE A 23 -6.48 -5.74 -4.67
C ILE A 23 -6.77 -7.15 -5.17
N ASP A 24 -5.83 -8.06 -4.97
CA ASP A 24 -6.05 -9.47 -5.18
C ASP A 24 -6.47 -10.13 -3.86
N GLY A 25 -7.76 -10.42 -3.74
CA GLY A 25 -8.33 -11.06 -2.57
C GLY A 25 -8.09 -12.56 -2.49
N THR A 26 -7.51 -13.19 -3.51
CA THR A 26 -7.27 -14.63 -3.53
C THR A 26 -6.07 -15.07 -2.69
N GLY A 27 -5.19 -14.14 -2.35
CA GLY A 27 -3.93 -14.45 -1.68
C GLY A 27 -2.86 -15.05 -2.58
N ALA A 28 -3.11 -15.15 -3.88
CA ALA A 28 -2.10 -15.61 -4.83
C ALA A 28 -0.94 -14.61 -4.90
N ASP A 29 0.29 -15.12 -4.84
CA ASP A 29 1.45 -14.27 -4.89
C ASP A 29 1.85 -13.90 -6.31
N SER A 30 2.24 -12.64 -6.48
CA SER A 30 2.92 -12.21 -7.69
C SER A 30 4.39 -12.55 -7.65
N VAL A 31 4.98 -12.62 -8.82
CA VAL A 31 6.42 -12.58 -8.93
C VAL A 31 6.87 -11.13 -8.87
N ILE A 32 7.55 -10.77 -7.79
CA ILE A 32 8.10 -9.43 -7.60
C ILE A 32 9.61 -9.52 -7.74
N ASP A 33 10.15 -8.81 -8.71
CA ASP A 33 11.58 -8.57 -8.78
C ASP A 33 11.82 -7.12 -8.35
N GLU A 34 12.16 -6.94 -7.09
CA GLU A 34 12.37 -5.62 -6.50
C GLU A 34 13.50 -4.85 -7.19
N TYR A 35 14.50 -5.56 -7.68
CA TYR A 35 15.65 -4.94 -8.34
C TYR A 35 15.33 -4.45 -9.75
N LYS A 36 14.40 -5.12 -10.41
CA LYS A 36 13.98 -4.75 -11.78
C LYS A 36 12.70 -3.94 -11.79
N ASN A 37 12.12 -3.71 -10.62
CA ASN A 37 10.85 -3.02 -10.49
C ASN A 37 9.74 -3.66 -11.36
N ILE A 38 9.80 -4.98 -11.51
CA ILE A 38 8.84 -5.75 -12.29
C ILE A 38 7.84 -6.38 -11.36
N HIS A 39 6.59 -6.08 -11.60
CA HIS A 39 5.47 -6.65 -10.89
C HIS A 39 4.61 -7.46 -11.87
N LYS A 40 4.59 -8.77 -11.69
CA LYS A 40 3.75 -9.68 -12.50
C LYS A 40 2.78 -10.38 -11.59
N PRO A 41 1.51 -9.96 -11.56
CA PRO A 41 0.50 -10.63 -10.75
C PRO A 41 0.25 -12.04 -11.28
N ASN A 42 0.18 -13.02 -10.35
CA ASN A 42 -0.23 -14.38 -10.67
C ASN A 42 -1.72 -14.45 -11.00
N ALA A 43 -2.51 -13.62 -10.35
CA ALA A 43 -3.93 -13.46 -10.70
C ALA A 43 -4.02 -12.41 -11.81
N PRO A 44 -4.73 -12.70 -12.91
CA PRO A 44 -4.74 -11.81 -14.07
C PRO A 44 -5.43 -10.47 -13.84
N LYS A 45 -6.23 -10.33 -12.77
CA LYS A 45 -6.98 -9.09 -12.51
C LYS A 45 -7.39 -9.02 -11.05
N GLY A 46 -6.70 -8.28 -10.24
CA GLY A 46 -7.22 -7.90 -8.94
C GLY A 46 -8.58 -7.20 -9.05
N THR A 47 -9.27 -7.07 -7.94
CA THR A 47 -10.51 -6.29 -7.89
C THR A 47 -10.17 -4.80 -7.92
N LYS A 48 -10.74 -4.09 -8.88
CA LYS A 48 -10.61 -2.63 -8.97
C LYS A 48 -11.52 -1.97 -7.95
N VAL A 49 -10.97 -1.15 -7.09
CA VAL A 49 -11.72 -0.41 -6.07
C VAL A 49 -11.57 1.09 -6.33
N LEU A 50 -12.69 1.75 -6.56
CA LEU A 50 -12.74 3.20 -6.74
C LEU A 50 -13.40 3.82 -5.51
N LEU A 51 -12.65 4.63 -4.78
CA LEU A 51 -13.12 5.30 -3.59
C LEU A 51 -13.62 6.71 -3.94
N GLU A 52 -14.79 7.05 -3.44
CA GLU A 52 -15.27 8.44 -3.45
C GLU A 52 -14.60 9.22 -2.33
N VAL A 53 -14.68 10.55 -2.38
CA VAL A 53 -14.11 11.41 -1.35
C VAL A 53 -14.73 11.07 0.02
N GLY A 54 -13.87 10.80 0.99
CA GLY A 54 -14.27 10.38 2.32
C GLY A 54 -14.36 8.88 2.52
N ASP A 55 -14.34 8.08 1.44
CA ASP A 55 -14.33 6.63 1.55
C ASP A 55 -12.98 6.12 2.02
N MET A 56 -13.02 5.07 2.81
CA MET A 56 -11.83 4.38 3.31
C MET A 56 -11.88 2.90 2.95
N LEU A 57 -10.80 2.40 2.38
CA LEU A 57 -10.59 0.97 2.19
C LEU A 57 -9.68 0.45 3.29
N VAL A 58 -10.10 -0.64 3.95
CA VAL A 58 -9.30 -1.34 4.96
C VAL A 58 -8.92 -2.71 4.41
N TYR A 59 -7.66 -3.05 4.45
CA TYR A 59 -7.18 -4.30 3.87
C TYR A 59 -5.94 -4.82 4.61
N SER A 60 -5.66 -6.11 4.43
CA SER A 60 -4.46 -6.74 4.99
C SER A 60 -3.26 -6.45 4.08
N GLY A 61 -2.52 -5.40 4.40
CA GLY A 61 -1.48 -4.88 3.51
C GLY A 61 -0.27 -5.80 3.34
N CYS A 62 0.06 -6.62 4.34
CA CYS A 62 1.18 -7.55 4.24
C CYS A 62 0.78 -8.94 3.69
N GLU A 63 -0.50 -9.26 3.61
CA GLU A 63 -0.99 -10.55 3.11
C GLU A 63 -1.54 -10.48 1.69
N LEU A 64 -2.23 -9.39 1.36
CA LEU A 64 -2.87 -9.24 0.07
C LEU A 64 -2.05 -8.38 -0.87
N GLU A 65 -1.92 -8.84 -2.09
CA GLU A 65 -1.31 -8.04 -3.13
C GLU A 65 -2.22 -6.89 -3.53
N HIS A 66 -1.63 -5.71 -3.64
CA HIS A 66 -2.36 -4.51 -4.03
C HIS A 66 -1.44 -3.59 -4.82
N TRP A 67 -2.03 -2.83 -5.74
CA TRP A 67 -1.27 -1.93 -6.60
C TRP A 67 -2.17 -0.84 -7.19
N ARG A 68 -1.52 0.16 -7.76
CA ARG A 68 -2.17 1.17 -8.58
C ARG A 68 -1.48 1.26 -9.93
N GLU A 69 -2.27 1.51 -10.97
CA GLU A 69 -1.74 1.88 -12.27
C GLU A 69 -1.23 3.32 -12.22
N PRO A 70 -0.42 3.76 -13.20
CA PRO A 70 0.05 5.15 -13.24
C PRO A 70 -1.12 6.14 -13.17
N PHE A 71 -0.92 7.20 -12.38
CA PHE A 71 -1.94 8.23 -12.24
C PHE A 71 -2.04 9.07 -13.51
N GLU A 72 -3.24 9.17 -14.05
CA GLU A 72 -3.50 9.89 -15.32
C GLU A 72 -4.15 11.26 -15.11
N GLY A 73 -4.28 11.70 -13.89
CA GLY A 73 -4.89 12.98 -13.54
C GLY A 73 -3.88 14.07 -13.21
N THR A 74 -4.38 15.19 -12.71
CA THR A 74 -3.57 16.34 -12.29
C THR A 74 -3.33 16.33 -10.78
N THR A 75 -4.36 16.06 -9.98
CA THR A 75 -4.27 16.08 -8.52
C THR A 75 -5.05 14.92 -7.91
N CYS A 76 -4.47 14.30 -6.89
CA CYS A 76 -5.12 13.29 -6.09
C CYS A 76 -4.59 13.38 -4.66
N GLY A 77 -5.48 13.56 -3.68
CA GLY A 77 -5.12 13.58 -2.26
C GLY A 77 -5.57 12.31 -1.58
N GLN A 78 -4.64 11.64 -0.92
CA GLN A 78 -4.92 10.42 -0.17
C GLN A 78 -4.12 10.41 1.12
N VAL A 79 -4.63 9.67 2.12
CA VAL A 79 -3.89 9.37 3.34
C VAL A 79 -3.87 7.86 3.55
N PHE A 80 -2.73 7.36 3.98
CA PHE A 80 -2.51 5.97 4.32
C PHE A 80 -2.27 5.85 5.81
N LEU A 81 -3.02 4.97 6.48
CA LEU A 81 -2.83 4.67 7.89
C LEU A 81 -2.56 3.18 8.03
N HIS A 82 -1.57 2.85 8.84
CA HIS A 82 -1.15 1.47 9.04
C HIS A 82 -1.18 1.11 10.51
N TYR A 83 -1.69 -0.07 10.81
CA TYR A 83 -1.87 -0.55 12.18
C TYR A 83 -1.38 -1.99 12.31
N ASN A 84 -1.00 -2.35 13.53
CA ASN A 84 -0.80 -3.74 13.91
C ASN A 84 -1.84 -4.15 14.95
N HIS A 85 -2.26 -5.42 14.89
CA HIS A 85 -3.10 -5.97 15.91
C HIS A 85 -2.35 -5.98 17.25
N LEU A 86 -2.91 -5.37 18.28
CA LEU A 86 -2.23 -5.16 19.57
C LEU A 86 -1.66 -6.46 20.19
N ASN A 87 -2.41 -7.56 20.06
CA ASN A 87 -2.03 -8.88 20.55
C ASN A 87 -1.48 -9.79 19.45
N GLY A 88 -1.18 -9.24 18.28
CA GLY A 88 -0.68 -9.98 17.13
C GLY A 88 0.83 -10.13 17.14
N PRO A 89 1.37 -10.93 16.19
CA PRO A 89 2.80 -11.26 16.16
C PRO A 89 3.72 -10.10 15.80
N PHE A 90 3.18 -9.02 15.24
CA PHE A 90 3.98 -7.90 14.74
C PHE A 90 3.95 -6.66 15.64
N ALA A 91 3.11 -6.63 16.67
CA ALA A 91 2.87 -5.43 17.47
C ALA A 91 4.13 -4.90 18.15
N GLU A 92 4.89 -5.78 18.81
CA GLU A 92 6.07 -5.36 19.59
C GLU A 92 7.16 -4.79 18.72
N LYS A 93 7.47 -5.45 17.60
CA LYS A 93 8.54 -5.02 16.68
C LYS A 93 8.21 -3.74 15.93
N ASN A 94 6.93 -3.46 15.73
CA ASN A 94 6.47 -2.34 14.91
C ASN A 94 5.82 -1.23 15.74
N ARG A 95 6.03 -1.25 17.06
CA ARG A 95 5.50 -0.20 17.95
C ARG A 95 6.00 1.19 17.58
N PHE A 96 7.23 1.28 17.11
CA PHE A 96 7.83 2.50 16.63
C PHE A 96 8.38 2.30 15.22
N ASP A 97 8.29 3.34 14.41
CA ASP A 97 8.93 3.33 13.10
C ASP A 97 10.45 3.42 13.30
N ARG A 98 11.16 2.41 12.80
CA ARG A 98 12.62 2.32 12.95
C ARG A 98 13.38 2.72 11.70
N ARG A 99 12.69 3.25 10.72
CA ARG A 99 13.36 3.74 9.52
C ARG A 99 14.24 4.94 9.88
N PRO A 100 15.45 5.04 9.29
CA PRO A 100 16.37 6.15 9.60
C PRO A 100 15.81 7.50 9.16
N MET A 101 14.84 7.50 8.23
CA MET A 101 14.12 8.70 7.81
C MET A 101 12.76 8.34 7.23
N LEU A 102 11.86 9.29 7.27
CA LEU A 102 10.55 9.20 6.64
C LEU A 102 10.59 9.98 5.31
N GLY A 103 9.92 9.41 4.29
CA GLY A 103 9.87 10.05 2.98
C GLY A 103 11.07 9.75 2.09
N VAL A 104 11.31 10.64 1.14
CA VAL A 104 12.41 10.49 0.19
C VAL A 104 13.74 10.82 0.85
N PRO A 105 14.76 9.95 0.75
CA PRO A 105 16.08 10.26 1.28
C PRO A 105 16.63 11.56 0.68
N PRO A 106 17.34 12.40 1.49
CA PRO A 106 17.97 13.58 0.94
C PRO A 106 19.04 13.18 -0.09
N ILE A 107 19.12 13.97 -1.14
CA ILE A 107 20.18 13.79 -2.14
C ILE A 107 21.51 14.09 -1.45
N ARG A 108 22.38 13.09 -1.41
CA ARG A 108 23.74 13.28 -0.90
C ARG A 108 24.59 13.88 -2.01
N ASN A 109 24.95 15.13 -1.84
CA ASN A 109 26.00 15.71 -2.65
C ASN A 109 27.33 15.20 -2.09
N THR A 110 27.88 14.24 -2.73
CA THR A 110 29.26 13.78 -2.46
C THR A 110 30.21 14.42 -3.42
#